data_ef4a61fdcdafd80d254e2f7510918cba
#
_entry.id   ef4a61fdcdafd80d254e2f7510918cba
#
_cell.length_a   1.000
_cell.length_b   1.000
_cell.length_c   1.000
_cell.angle_alpha   90.00
_cell.angle_beta   90.00
_cell.angle_gamma   90.00
#
_symmetry.space_group_name_H-M   'P 1'
#
loop_
_entity.id
_entity.type
_entity.pdbx_description
1 polymer ?
#
loop_
_entity_poly.entity_id
_entity_poly.type
_entity_poly.pdbx_seq_one_letter_code
_entity_poly.pdbx_strand_id
1 'polypeptide(L)'
;MRIIHCTQYSAEWWAARQGLPTASQFSRIITPGGKPSAQAAAYAAELIADLYDPHYPASKGHGESEAMRNGRATEPEARAWYELDHEIAVSQVGFVLNDAGTFGFSPDGLILEAHQPRWGLEIKCPTLKVHTAYCLGGILPADHRPQVHSSMAASELPWWDFLSYPVPFTPRIPPFRVRVWPDEYTELCRAAMATFNELLTRTKETILKGNHEPDHRVTSNPGSRHGQPV
;
A
#
# COMPACT_ATOMS: atom_id res chain seq x y z
N MET A 1 0.90 -16.13 -7.33
CA MET A 1 1.09 -14.70 -7.70
C MET A 1 1.58 -14.54 -9.13
N ARG A 2 1.30 -13.38 -9.78
CA ARG A 2 1.71 -13.07 -11.15
C ARG A 2 2.58 -11.82 -11.18
N ILE A 3 3.81 -11.91 -11.69
CA ILE A 3 4.74 -10.79 -11.84
C ILE A 3 4.41 -10.04 -13.14
N ILE A 4 4.26 -8.71 -13.04
CA ILE A 4 4.16 -7.80 -14.18
C ILE A 4 5.54 -7.17 -14.38
N HIS A 5 6.16 -7.53 -15.49
CA HIS A 5 7.48 -7.06 -15.84
C HIS A 5 7.39 -5.63 -16.41
N CYS A 6 7.56 -4.66 -15.55
CA CYS A 6 7.61 -3.23 -15.88
C CYS A 6 8.56 -2.51 -14.92
N THR A 7 8.98 -1.32 -15.28
CA THR A 7 9.74 -0.47 -14.36
C THR A 7 8.78 0.28 -13.44
N GLN A 8 9.04 0.29 -12.13
CA GLN A 8 8.25 1.06 -11.18
C GLN A 8 8.21 2.54 -11.60
N TYR A 9 7.05 3.15 -11.45
CA TYR A 9 6.74 4.52 -11.88
C TYR A 9 6.64 4.73 -13.41
N SER A 10 6.79 3.68 -14.24
CA SER A 10 6.50 3.77 -15.67
C SER A 10 4.99 3.82 -15.96
N ALA A 11 4.62 4.12 -17.20
CA ALA A 11 3.21 4.13 -17.61
C ALA A 11 2.56 2.74 -17.43
N GLU A 12 3.30 1.67 -17.73
CA GLU A 12 2.86 0.29 -17.57
C GLU A 12 2.62 -0.06 -16.09
N TRP A 13 3.48 0.45 -15.21
CA TRP A 13 3.32 0.24 -13.77
C TRP A 13 2.07 0.94 -13.24
N TRP A 14 1.82 2.18 -13.67
CA TRP A 14 0.59 2.88 -13.31
C TRP A 14 -0.64 2.17 -13.82
N ALA A 15 -0.62 1.74 -15.10
CA ALA A 15 -1.73 0.99 -15.69
C ALA A 15 -2.03 -0.32 -14.95
N ALA A 16 -0.98 -1.04 -14.52
CA ALA A 16 -1.13 -2.28 -13.76
C ALA A 16 -1.76 -2.08 -12.35
N ARG A 17 -1.65 -0.88 -11.80
CA ARG A 17 -2.16 -0.51 -10.47
C ARG A 17 -3.54 0.13 -10.49
N GLN A 18 -4.00 0.59 -11.65
CA GLN A 18 -5.22 1.39 -11.78
C GLN A 18 -6.44 0.65 -11.21
N GLY A 19 -7.11 1.27 -10.26
CA GLY A 19 -8.31 0.72 -9.62
C GLY A 19 -8.09 -0.49 -8.69
N LEU A 20 -6.81 -0.85 -8.40
CA LEU A 20 -6.48 -1.99 -7.54
C LEU A 20 -5.99 -1.54 -6.16
N PRO A 21 -6.45 -2.18 -5.08
CA PRO A 21 -5.87 -2.00 -3.76
C PRO A 21 -4.43 -2.54 -3.74
N THR A 22 -3.55 -1.82 -3.02
CA THR A 22 -2.13 -2.15 -3.00
C THR A 22 -1.56 -2.20 -1.58
N ALA A 23 -0.49 -2.98 -1.39
CA ALA A 23 0.15 -3.16 -0.09
C ALA A 23 0.61 -1.84 0.56
N SER A 24 1.14 -0.90 -0.22
CA SER A 24 1.58 0.41 0.27
C SER A 24 0.43 1.28 0.84
N GLN A 25 -0.82 0.96 0.50
CA GLN A 25 -2.02 1.63 0.99
C GLN A 25 -2.83 0.77 1.98
N PHE A 26 -2.31 -0.40 2.37
CA PHE A 26 -3.08 -1.39 3.11
C PHE A 26 -3.46 -0.94 4.53
N SER A 27 -2.74 0.00 5.13
CA SER A 27 -3.13 0.65 6.39
C SER A 27 -4.48 1.38 6.32
N ARG A 28 -4.94 1.71 5.11
CA ARG A 28 -6.28 2.26 4.86
C ARG A 28 -7.39 1.20 4.86
N ILE A 29 -7.02 -0.08 4.87
CA ILE A 29 -7.94 -1.23 4.94
C ILE A 29 -7.96 -1.80 6.35
N ILE A 30 -6.78 -2.05 6.94
CA ILE A 30 -6.61 -2.57 8.29
C ILE A 30 -5.53 -1.76 9.02
N THR A 31 -5.78 -1.44 10.29
CA THR A 31 -4.81 -0.72 11.12
C THR A 31 -3.67 -1.64 11.55
N PRO A 32 -2.50 -1.09 11.97
CA PRO A 32 -1.41 -1.90 12.53
C PRO A 32 -1.81 -2.80 13.71
N GLY A 33 -2.87 -2.42 14.43
CA GLY A 33 -3.44 -3.21 15.54
C GLY A 33 -4.46 -4.27 15.13
N GLY A 34 -4.66 -4.51 13.82
CA GLY A 34 -5.55 -5.57 13.32
C GLY A 34 -7.03 -5.20 13.28
N LYS A 35 -7.39 -3.93 13.45
CA LYS A 35 -8.78 -3.46 13.36
C LYS A 35 -9.08 -2.90 11.96
N PRO A 36 -10.32 -3.03 11.44
CA PRO A 36 -10.72 -2.35 10.23
C PRO A 36 -10.40 -0.85 10.28
N SER A 37 -9.89 -0.31 9.18
CA SER A 37 -9.58 1.12 9.09
C SER A 37 -10.83 1.92 8.75
N ALA A 38 -11.02 3.06 9.41
CA ALA A 38 -12.08 4.02 9.06
C ALA A 38 -11.92 4.62 7.65
N GLN A 39 -10.76 4.46 7.02
CA GLN A 39 -10.47 4.98 5.68
C GLN A 39 -10.89 4.01 4.56
N ALA A 40 -11.38 2.80 4.87
CA ALA A 40 -11.63 1.76 3.88
C ALA A 40 -12.67 2.19 2.82
N ALA A 41 -13.77 2.81 3.23
CA ALA A 41 -14.80 3.27 2.31
C ALA A 41 -14.29 4.40 1.38
N ALA A 42 -13.56 5.36 1.91
CA ALA A 42 -12.95 6.44 1.13
C ALA A 42 -11.91 5.89 0.14
N TYR A 43 -11.12 4.89 0.56
CA TYR A 43 -10.16 4.23 -0.32
C TYR A 43 -10.83 3.45 -1.45
N ALA A 44 -11.95 2.75 -1.17
CA ALA A 44 -12.71 2.08 -2.20
C ALA A 44 -13.28 3.06 -3.24
N ALA A 45 -13.83 4.19 -2.80
CA ALA A 45 -14.32 5.25 -3.70
C ALA A 45 -13.20 5.84 -4.57
N GLU A 46 -12.01 6.07 -4.00
CA GLU A 46 -10.83 6.53 -4.73
C GLU A 46 -10.40 5.54 -5.82
N LEU A 47 -10.34 4.24 -5.51
CA LEU A 47 -9.97 3.20 -6.48
C LEU A 47 -10.98 3.10 -7.63
N ILE A 48 -12.27 3.29 -7.35
CA ILE A 48 -13.30 3.31 -8.39
C ILE A 48 -13.15 4.56 -9.27
N ALA A 49 -12.90 5.73 -8.66
CA ALA A 49 -12.64 6.94 -9.42
C ALA A 49 -11.42 6.77 -10.34
N ASP A 50 -10.32 6.22 -9.82
CA ASP A 50 -9.12 5.94 -10.61
C ASP A 50 -9.39 5.02 -11.81
N LEU A 51 -10.23 3.99 -11.62
CA LEU A 51 -10.55 3.04 -12.67
C LEU A 51 -11.25 3.69 -13.88
N TYR A 52 -12.02 4.74 -13.64
CA TYR A 52 -12.80 5.45 -14.67
C TYR A 52 -12.22 6.82 -15.05
N ASP A 53 -11.12 7.22 -14.45
CA ASP A 53 -10.47 8.49 -14.74
C ASP A 53 -9.72 8.45 -16.09
N PRO A 54 -10.15 9.21 -17.10
CA PRO A 54 -9.48 9.25 -18.40
C PRO A 54 -8.08 9.90 -18.34
N HIS A 55 -7.79 10.61 -17.26
CA HIS A 55 -6.52 11.30 -17.04
C HIS A 55 -5.56 10.56 -16.08
N TYR A 56 -5.93 9.34 -15.67
CA TYR A 56 -5.05 8.54 -14.84
C TYR A 56 -3.77 8.14 -15.60
N PRO A 57 -2.57 8.18 -15.02
CA PRO A 57 -2.26 8.57 -13.64
C PRO A 57 -1.98 10.07 -13.42
N ALA A 58 -2.12 10.91 -14.44
CA ALA A 58 -1.77 12.33 -14.36
C ALA A 58 -2.61 13.10 -13.32
N SER A 59 -3.84 12.62 -13.04
CA SER A 59 -4.72 13.16 -12.00
C SER A 59 -4.26 12.82 -10.58
N LYS A 60 -3.41 11.81 -10.40
CA LYS A 60 -2.75 11.53 -9.13
C LYS A 60 -1.75 12.65 -8.84
N GLY A 61 -2.15 13.59 -8.03
CA GLY A 61 -1.29 14.71 -7.65
C GLY A 61 0.11 14.23 -7.22
N HIS A 62 1.12 14.78 -7.84
CA HIS A 62 2.52 14.39 -7.64
C HIS A 62 3.08 14.98 -6.34
N GLY A 63 2.32 14.86 -5.24
CA GLY A 63 2.71 15.35 -3.92
C GLY A 63 3.78 14.49 -3.24
N GLU A 64 4.81 14.07 -4.00
CA GLU A 64 5.94 13.37 -3.37
C GLU A 64 6.71 14.32 -2.48
N SER A 65 6.78 14.00 -1.18
CA SER A 65 7.57 14.77 -0.23
C SER A 65 9.07 14.67 -0.54
N GLU A 66 9.86 15.64 -0.08
CA GLU A 66 11.32 15.59 -0.19
C GLU A 66 11.88 14.31 0.46
N ALA A 67 11.34 13.90 1.59
CA ALA A 67 11.74 12.66 2.26
C ALA A 67 11.46 11.42 1.39
N MET A 68 10.35 11.38 0.68
CA MET A 68 10.04 10.28 -0.25
C MET A 68 11.01 10.26 -1.44
N ARG A 69 11.32 11.43 -2.02
CA ARG A 69 12.31 11.54 -3.11
C ARG A 69 13.69 11.08 -2.66
N ASN A 70 14.13 11.51 -1.49
CA ASN A 70 15.42 11.12 -0.92
C ASN A 70 15.45 9.61 -0.63
N GLY A 71 14.37 9.06 -0.09
CA GLY A 71 14.22 7.62 0.15
C GLY A 71 14.39 6.82 -1.14
N ARG A 72 13.64 7.20 -2.18
CA ARG A 72 13.72 6.54 -3.49
C ARG A 72 15.10 6.67 -4.15
N ALA A 73 15.75 7.82 -4.01
CA ALA A 73 17.10 8.02 -4.55
C ALA A 73 18.16 7.15 -3.84
N THR A 74 17.94 6.81 -2.57
CA THR A 74 18.86 5.99 -1.75
C THR A 74 18.56 4.49 -1.85
N GLU A 75 17.36 4.09 -2.28
CA GLU A 75 16.94 2.70 -2.34
C GLU A 75 17.90 1.78 -3.15
N PRO A 76 18.47 2.19 -4.31
CA PRO A 76 19.47 1.38 -5.01
C PRO A 76 20.73 1.08 -4.17
N GLU A 77 21.21 2.05 -3.37
CA GLU A 77 22.33 1.86 -2.45
C GLU A 77 21.97 0.89 -1.33
N ALA A 78 20.79 1.04 -0.74
CA ALA A 78 20.30 0.14 0.29
C ALA A 78 20.15 -1.30 -0.23
N ARG A 79 19.68 -1.47 -1.45
CA ARG A 79 19.58 -2.79 -2.11
C ARG A 79 20.94 -3.40 -2.34
N ALA A 80 21.90 -2.64 -2.86
CA ALA A 80 23.27 -3.11 -3.06
C ALA A 80 23.95 -3.50 -1.74
N TRP A 81 23.67 -2.76 -0.66
CA TRP A 81 24.12 -3.13 0.68
C TRP A 81 23.53 -4.48 1.13
N TYR A 82 22.23 -4.69 0.92
CA TYR A 82 21.56 -5.95 1.26
C TYR A 82 22.10 -7.13 0.44
N GLU A 83 22.36 -6.94 -0.85
CA GLU A 83 22.96 -7.96 -1.73
C GLU A 83 24.36 -8.37 -1.25
N LEU A 84 25.17 -7.39 -0.86
CA LEU A 84 26.53 -7.62 -0.36
C LEU A 84 26.52 -8.32 0.99
N ASP A 85 25.67 -7.88 1.93
CA ASP A 85 25.60 -8.42 3.29
C ASP A 85 25.12 -9.87 3.33
N HIS A 86 24.28 -10.25 2.36
CA HIS A 86 23.68 -11.59 2.28
C HIS A 86 24.30 -12.49 1.18
N GLU A 87 25.22 -11.96 0.37
CA GLU A 87 25.83 -12.65 -0.77
C GLU A 87 24.80 -13.21 -1.76
N ILE A 88 23.72 -12.44 -2.00
CA ILE A 88 22.60 -12.84 -2.88
C ILE A 88 22.25 -11.72 -3.84
N ALA A 89 21.64 -12.09 -4.98
CA ALA A 89 21.10 -11.12 -5.92
C ALA A 89 19.62 -10.81 -5.62
N VAL A 90 19.26 -9.53 -5.72
CA VAL A 90 17.90 -9.04 -5.56
C VAL A 90 17.31 -8.72 -6.93
N SER A 91 16.24 -9.43 -7.30
CA SER A 91 15.51 -9.15 -8.52
C SER A 91 14.53 -7.99 -8.32
N GLN A 92 14.69 -6.94 -9.10
CA GLN A 92 13.74 -5.84 -9.14
C GLN A 92 12.55 -6.23 -10.03
N VAL A 93 11.35 -6.06 -9.51
CA VAL A 93 10.10 -6.30 -10.26
C VAL A 93 9.22 -5.04 -10.17
N GLY A 94 8.44 -4.79 -11.22
CA GLY A 94 7.61 -3.60 -11.24
C GLY A 94 6.39 -3.75 -10.33
N PHE A 95 5.57 -4.75 -10.61
CA PHE A 95 4.32 -4.97 -9.89
C PHE A 95 3.98 -6.46 -9.82
N VAL A 96 3.39 -6.88 -8.73
CA VAL A 96 2.96 -8.26 -8.52
C VAL A 96 1.50 -8.28 -8.16
N LEU A 97 0.74 -9.18 -8.80
CA LEU A 97 -0.65 -9.45 -8.47
C LEU A 97 -0.77 -10.75 -7.69
N ASN A 98 -1.71 -10.79 -6.76
CA ASN A 98 -2.16 -12.06 -6.17
C ASN A 98 -2.79 -12.95 -7.25
N ASP A 99 -3.01 -14.23 -6.97
CA ASP A 99 -3.54 -15.18 -7.97
C ASP A 99 -4.93 -14.80 -8.48
N ALA A 100 -5.75 -14.20 -7.62
CA ALA A 100 -7.08 -13.70 -8.00
C ALA A 100 -7.04 -12.41 -8.86
N GLY A 101 -5.90 -11.73 -8.97
CA GLY A 101 -5.77 -10.46 -9.69
C GLY A 101 -6.52 -9.28 -9.04
N THR A 102 -6.85 -9.39 -7.76
CA THR A 102 -7.69 -8.42 -7.02
C THR A 102 -6.90 -7.54 -6.06
N PHE A 103 -5.61 -7.81 -5.90
CA PHE A 103 -4.72 -7.09 -5.02
C PHE A 103 -3.30 -7.10 -5.58
N GLY A 104 -2.55 -6.02 -5.40
CA GLY A 104 -1.20 -5.94 -5.91
C GLY A 104 -0.22 -5.29 -4.95
N PHE A 105 1.07 -5.50 -5.23
CA PHE A 105 2.17 -4.90 -4.50
C PHE A 105 3.38 -4.69 -5.40
N SER A 106 4.21 -3.71 -5.05
CA SER A 106 5.50 -3.46 -5.69
C SER A 106 6.58 -3.70 -4.64
N PRO A 107 7.20 -4.86 -4.62
CA PRO A 107 8.29 -5.11 -3.69
C PRO A 107 9.52 -4.32 -4.10
N ASP A 108 10.33 -3.90 -3.15
CA ASP A 108 11.62 -3.28 -3.43
C ASP A 108 12.65 -4.32 -3.92
N GLY A 109 12.34 -5.59 -3.71
CA GLY A 109 13.04 -6.71 -4.30
C GLY A 109 12.35 -8.06 -4.07
N LEU A 110 12.65 -9.00 -4.94
CA LEU A 110 12.37 -10.42 -4.75
C LEU A 110 13.67 -11.21 -4.84
N ILE A 111 13.86 -12.13 -3.94
CA ILE A 111 14.97 -13.05 -3.99
C ILE A 111 14.49 -14.33 -4.71
N LEU A 112 15.19 -14.67 -5.79
CA LEU A 112 14.85 -15.80 -6.64
C LEU A 112 15.84 -16.95 -6.40
N GLU A 113 15.32 -18.16 -6.36
CA GLU A 113 16.10 -19.39 -6.41
C GLU A 113 15.56 -20.26 -7.55
N ALA A 114 16.41 -20.66 -8.46
CA ALA A 114 16.01 -21.35 -9.68
C ALA A 114 14.84 -20.63 -10.43
N HIS A 115 14.92 -19.31 -10.54
CA HIS A 115 13.93 -18.43 -11.14
C HIS A 115 12.56 -18.37 -10.42
N GLN A 116 12.44 -18.97 -9.25
CA GLN A 116 11.22 -18.91 -8.43
C GLN A 116 11.41 -17.96 -7.24
N PRO A 117 10.44 -17.09 -6.95
CA PRO A 117 10.47 -16.24 -5.78
C PRO A 117 10.52 -17.06 -4.47
N ARG A 118 11.45 -16.71 -3.60
CA ARG A 118 11.65 -17.39 -2.31
C ARG A 118 11.23 -16.51 -1.15
N TRP A 119 11.58 -15.23 -1.20
CA TRP A 119 11.12 -14.23 -0.22
C TRP A 119 11.16 -12.84 -0.82
N GLY A 120 10.47 -11.92 -0.18
CA GLY A 120 10.42 -10.53 -0.58
C GLY A 120 11.25 -9.62 0.31
N LEU A 121 11.55 -8.44 -0.20
CA LEU A 121 12.28 -7.39 0.45
C LEU A 121 11.48 -6.09 0.41
N GLU A 122 11.34 -5.45 1.57
CA GLU A 122 10.83 -4.09 1.72
C GLU A 122 11.92 -3.22 2.28
N ILE A 123 12.26 -2.13 1.59
CA ILE A 123 13.31 -1.19 1.94
C ILE A 123 12.67 0.13 2.40
N LYS A 124 13.15 0.65 3.50
CA LYS A 124 12.84 2.01 3.93
C LYS A 124 14.14 2.77 4.15
N CYS A 125 14.22 3.97 3.59
CA CYS A 125 15.37 4.87 3.73
C CYS A 125 14.96 6.09 4.58
N PRO A 126 14.71 5.90 5.89
CA PRO A 126 14.26 6.97 6.77
C PRO A 126 15.42 7.89 7.18
N THR A 127 15.06 9.04 7.78
CA THR A 127 16.05 9.87 8.47
C THR A 127 16.73 9.08 9.59
N LEU A 128 17.97 9.47 9.92
CA LEU A 128 18.75 8.80 10.98
C LEU A 128 18.00 8.72 12.31
N LYS A 129 17.20 9.74 12.66
CA LYS A 129 16.37 9.74 13.86
C LYS A 129 15.34 8.59 13.87
N VAL A 130 14.62 8.42 12.76
CA VAL A 130 13.60 7.37 12.62
C VAL A 130 14.26 6.01 12.56
N HIS A 131 15.36 5.88 11.81
CA HIS A 131 16.15 4.65 11.74
C HIS A 131 16.63 4.19 13.12
N THR A 132 17.19 5.12 13.94
CA THR A 132 17.62 4.78 15.30
C THR A 132 16.47 4.27 16.17
N ALA A 133 15.26 4.83 16.01
CA ALA A 133 14.08 4.31 16.72
C ALA A 133 13.72 2.89 16.28
N TYR A 134 13.87 2.56 14.99
CA TYR A 134 13.67 1.19 14.50
C TYR A 134 14.70 0.21 15.07
N CYS A 135 15.98 0.62 15.11
CA CYS A 135 17.04 -0.19 15.75
C CYS A 135 16.74 -0.48 17.23
N LEU A 136 16.29 0.52 17.98
CA LEU A 136 15.92 0.36 19.39
C LEU A 136 14.71 -0.56 19.58
N GLY A 137 13.74 -0.50 18.66
CA GLY A 137 12.56 -1.37 18.72
C GLY A 137 12.87 -2.83 18.43
N GLY A 138 13.86 -3.14 17.59
CA GLY A 138 14.33 -4.49 17.29
C GLY A 138 13.34 -5.39 16.53
N ILE A 139 12.20 -4.83 16.09
CA ILE A 139 11.11 -5.55 15.41
C ILE A 139 10.62 -4.76 14.21
N LEU A 140 9.75 -5.35 13.37
CA LEU A 140 9.07 -4.64 12.29
C LEU A 140 8.31 -3.43 12.87
N PRO A 141 8.61 -2.19 12.41
CA PRO A 141 7.89 -1.01 12.88
C PRO A 141 6.40 -1.10 12.57
N ALA A 142 5.56 -0.71 13.53
CA ALA A 142 4.11 -0.88 13.45
C ALA A 142 3.50 -0.25 12.17
N ASP A 143 4.00 0.91 11.75
CA ASP A 143 3.49 1.61 10.56
C ASP A 143 3.73 0.83 9.25
N HIS A 144 4.72 -0.05 9.21
CA HIS A 144 5.02 -0.88 8.03
C HIS A 144 4.39 -2.28 8.11
N ARG A 145 3.81 -2.65 9.25
CA ARG A 145 3.18 -3.94 9.47
C ARG A 145 2.09 -4.25 8.44
N PRO A 146 1.13 -3.33 8.14
CA PRO A 146 0.12 -3.60 7.13
C PRO A 146 0.70 -3.87 5.75
N GLN A 147 1.70 -3.10 5.32
CA GLN A 147 2.34 -3.25 4.01
C GLN A 147 3.04 -4.60 3.88
N VAL A 148 3.91 -4.94 4.83
CA VAL A 148 4.72 -6.17 4.78
C VAL A 148 3.84 -7.42 4.86
N HIS A 149 2.92 -7.48 5.82
CA HIS A 149 2.05 -8.65 5.99
C HIS A 149 1.03 -8.82 4.86
N SER A 150 0.54 -7.71 4.26
CA SER A 150 -0.32 -7.82 3.08
C SER A 150 0.44 -8.30 1.85
N SER A 151 1.71 -7.92 1.68
CA SER A 151 2.57 -8.45 0.63
C SER A 151 2.79 -9.96 0.81
N MET A 152 3.04 -10.44 2.05
CA MET A 152 3.13 -11.88 2.35
C MET A 152 1.81 -12.61 2.10
N ALA A 153 0.68 -12.06 2.55
CA ALA A 153 -0.63 -12.65 2.34
C ALA A 153 -1.00 -12.79 0.85
N ALA A 154 -0.56 -11.83 0.02
CA ALA A 154 -0.83 -11.80 -1.41
C ALA A 154 0.14 -12.67 -2.23
N SER A 155 1.38 -12.79 -1.79
CA SER A 155 2.43 -13.55 -2.49
C SER A 155 2.49 -15.02 -2.06
N GLU A 156 2.03 -15.35 -0.86
CA GLU A 156 2.19 -16.65 -0.20
C GLU A 156 3.65 -17.05 0.03
N LEU A 157 4.57 -16.07 -0.01
CA LEU A 157 5.97 -16.30 0.26
C LEU A 157 6.19 -16.57 1.76
N PRO A 158 7.17 -17.44 2.09
CA PRO A 158 7.36 -17.95 3.46
C PRO A 158 7.86 -16.89 4.46
N TRP A 159 8.47 -15.82 3.99
CA TRP A 159 8.88 -14.67 4.82
C TRP A 159 9.13 -13.43 3.98
N TRP A 160 9.35 -12.30 4.67
CA TRP A 160 9.71 -11.01 4.09
C TRP A 160 10.83 -10.39 4.92
N ASP A 161 11.89 -9.89 4.28
CA ASP A 161 12.87 -9.09 4.99
C ASP A 161 12.50 -7.61 4.89
N PHE A 162 12.45 -6.94 6.03
CA PHE A 162 12.32 -5.49 6.14
C PHE A 162 13.70 -4.91 6.41
N LEU A 163 14.14 -3.98 5.58
CA LEU A 163 15.41 -3.27 5.69
C LEU A 163 15.16 -1.79 5.94
N SER A 164 15.72 -1.27 7.02
CA SER A 164 15.84 0.17 7.24
C SER A 164 17.29 0.59 6.98
N TYR A 165 17.48 1.47 6.00
CA TYR A 165 18.76 2.02 5.59
C TYR A 165 18.78 3.53 5.89
N PRO A 166 19.64 4.04 6.77
CA PRO A 166 19.57 5.43 7.24
C PRO A 166 19.98 6.46 6.18
N VAL A 167 19.28 7.61 6.16
CA VAL A 167 19.66 8.75 5.33
C VAL A 167 19.94 9.97 6.24
N PRO A 168 21.16 10.52 6.23
CA PRO A 168 22.34 10.02 5.52
C PRO A 168 22.89 8.71 6.11
N PHE A 169 23.53 7.91 5.26
CA PHE A 169 24.23 6.70 5.71
C PHE A 169 25.39 7.04 6.65
N THR A 170 25.56 6.25 7.69
CA THR A 170 26.71 6.33 8.60
C THR A 170 27.12 4.94 9.07
N PRO A 171 28.43 4.57 8.96
CA PRO A 171 28.91 3.28 9.43
C PRO A 171 28.75 3.04 10.93
N ARG A 172 28.53 4.11 11.70
CA ARG A 172 28.39 4.03 13.18
C ARG A 172 27.02 3.49 13.61
N ILE A 173 26.02 3.66 12.76
CA ILE A 173 24.67 3.12 12.98
C ILE A 173 24.33 2.33 11.71
N PRO A 174 24.65 1.02 11.69
CA PRO A 174 24.50 0.20 10.49
C PRO A 174 23.02 0.01 10.12
N PRO A 175 22.74 -0.38 8.88
CA PRO A 175 21.39 -0.73 8.47
C PRO A 175 20.76 -1.77 9.40
N PHE A 176 19.45 -1.65 9.64
CA PHE A 176 18.68 -2.53 10.50
C PHE A 176 17.81 -3.44 9.62
N ARG A 177 17.95 -4.75 9.81
CA ARG A 177 17.14 -5.74 9.12
C ARG A 177 16.37 -6.60 10.12
N VAL A 178 15.12 -6.87 9.80
CA VAL A 178 14.31 -7.85 10.52
C VAL A 178 13.62 -8.78 9.52
N ARG A 179 13.71 -10.09 9.78
CA ARG A 179 12.95 -11.10 9.05
C ARG A 179 11.56 -11.23 9.65
N VAL A 180 10.56 -11.09 8.80
CA VAL A 180 9.16 -11.15 9.17
C VAL A 180 8.57 -12.45 8.66
N TRP A 181 8.02 -13.25 9.55
CA TRP A 181 7.33 -14.49 9.25
C TRP A 181 5.81 -14.27 9.24
N PRO A 182 5.04 -15.03 8.47
CA PRO A 182 3.58 -15.02 8.60
C PRO A 182 3.15 -15.34 10.04
N ASP A 183 2.19 -14.58 10.52
CA ASP A 183 1.59 -14.71 11.85
C ASP A 183 0.06 -14.50 11.79
N GLU A 184 -0.60 -14.41 12.92
CA GLU A 184 -2.03 -14.10 13.01
C GLU A 184 -2.41 -12.81 12.29
N TYR A 185 -1.53 -11.81 12.26
CA TYR A 185 -1.80 -10.58 11.54
C TYR A 185 -1.78 -10.77 10.02
N THR A 186 -0.97 -11.71 9.51
CA THR A 186 -1.00 -12.08 8.09
C THR A 186 -2.36 -12.67 7.70
N GLU A 187 -2.96 -13.49 8.58
CA GLU A 187 -4.31 -14.03 8.36
C GLU A 187 -5.38 -12.94 8.44
N LEU A 188 -5.24 -11.99 9.36
CA LEU A 188 -6.10 -10.80 9.38
C LEU A 188 -5.99 -9.98 8.10
N CYS A 189 -4.79 -9.84 7.53
CA CYS A 189 -4.60 -9.18 6.23
C CYS A 189 -5.31 -9.94 5.11
N ARG A 190 -5.24 -11.27 5.08
CA ARG A 190 -5.93 -12.11 4.08
C ARG A 190 -7.45 -11.93 4.15
N ALA A 191 -8.01 -11.98 5.36
CA ALA A 191 -9.43 -11.73 5.59
C ALA A 191 -9.84 -10.29 5.21
N ALA A 192 -9.02 -9.30 5.56
CA ALA A 192 -9.25 -7.90 5.23
C ALA A 192 -9.22 -7.63 3.72
N MET A 193 -8.35 -8.31 2.96
CA MET A 193 -8.35 -8.25 1.49
C MET A 193 -9.67 -8.76 0.92
N ALA A 194 -10.16 -9.91 1.38
CA ALA A 194 -11.42 -10.47 0.92
C ALA A 194 -12.61 -9.53 1.19
N THR A 195 -12.72 -9.06 2.43
CA THR A 195 -13.77 -8.11 2.84
C THR A 195 -13.70 -6.79 2.07
N PHE A 196 -12.49 -6.27 1.83
CA PHE A 196 -12.32 -5.04 1.06
C PHE A 196 -12.70 -5.21 -0.41
N ASN A 197 -12.36 -6.34 -1.03
CA ASN A 197 -12.79 -6.65 -2.41
C ASN A 197 -14.30 -6.72 -2.54
N GLU A 198 -15.01 -7.29 -1.54
CA GLU A 198 -16.48 -7.27 -1.50
C GLU A 198 -17.01 -5.84 -1.37
N LEU A 199 -16.40 -5.01 -0.51
CA LEU A 199 -16.76 -3.60 -0.37
C LEU A 199 -16.58 -2.86 -1.69
N LEU A 200 -15.41 -3.03 -2.35
CA LEU A 200 -15.09 -2.40 -3.62
C LEU A 200 -16.12 -2.78 -4.71
N THR A 201 -16.44 -4.06 -4.81
CA THR A 201 -17.42 -4.59 -5.77
C THR A 201 -18.81 -3.99 -5.53
N ARG A 202 -19.30 -4.02 -4.29
CA ARG A 202 -20.62 -3.45 -3.94
C ARG A 202 -20.68 -1.94 -4.19
N THR A 203 -19.63 -1.21 -3.80
CA THR A 203 -19.55 0.24 -4.01
C THR A 203 -19.57 0.57 -5.51
N LYS A 204 -18.80 -0.16 -6.31
CA LYS A 204 -18.81 -0.03 -7.78
C LYS A 204 -20.19 -0.28 -8.38
N GLU A 205 -20.85 -1.35 -7.97
CA GLU A 205 -22.22 -1.67 -8.44
C GLU A 205 -23.21 -0.56 -8.07
N THR A 206 -23.17 -0.04 -6.85
CA THR A 206 -24.05 1.03 -6.38
C THR A 206 -23.87 2.30 -7.22
N ILE A 207 -22.62 2.68 -7.47
CA ILE A 207 -22.30 3.88 -8.29
C ILE A 207 -22.78 3.70 -9.74
N LEU A 208 -22.48 2.55 -10.35
CA LEU A 208 -22.82 2.31 -11.76
C LEU A 208 -24.30 2.07 -12.03
N LYS A 209 -25.04 1.55 -11.06
CA LYS A 209 -26.50 1.36 -11.19
C LYS A 209 -27.29 2.65 -11.03
N GLY A 210 -26.65 3.75 -10.67
CA GLY A 210 -27.29 5.07 -10.54
C GLY A 210 -28.33 5.13 -9.41
N ASN A 211 -28.28 4.23 -8.42
CA ASN A 211 -29.17 4.20 -7.26
C ASN A 211 -28.78 5.26 -6.23
N HIS A 212 -28.62 6.49 -6.68
CA HIS A 212 -28.82 7.67 -5.87
C HIS A 212 -30.23 8.20 -6.20
N GLU A 213 -31.28 7.63 -5.61
CA GLU A 213 -32.46 8.44 -5.30
C GLU A 213 -32.03 9.37 -4.16
N PRO A 214 -31.79 10.65 -4.38
CA PRO A 214 -31.69 11.59 -3.29
C PRO A 214 -33.09 11.65 -2.69
N ASP A 215 -33.25 11.23 -1.43
CA ASP A 215 -34.45 11.49 -0.65
C ASP A 215 -34.59 13.01 -0.44
N HIS A 216 -35.02 13.70 -1.47
CA HIS A 216 -35.35 15.12 -1.44
C HIS A 216 -36.68 15.32 -0.73
N ARG A 217 -36.86 14.78 0.47
CA ARG A 217 -37.85 15.32 1.41
C ARG A 217 -37.29 16.60 2.02
N VAL A 218 -37.18 17.63 1.16
CA VAL A 218 -37.16 18.99 1.67
C VAL A 218 -38.51 19.22 2.30
N THR A 219 -38.57 19.15 3.62
CA THR A 219 -39.71 19.63 4.40
C THR A 219 -39.84 21.12 4.12
N SER A 220 -40.70 21.46 3.16
CA SER A 220 -41.21 22.80 3.03
C SER A 220 -41.92 23.18 4.33
N ASN A 221 -41.32 24.07 5.08
CA ASN A 221 -41.91 24.64 6.28
C ASN A 221 -43.07 25.58 5.89
N PRO A 222 -44.33 25.27 6.13
CA PRO A 222 -45.44 26.15 5.86
C PRO A 222 -45.70 26.96 7.11
N GLY A 223 -45.23 28.20 7.17
CA GLY A 223 -45.67 29.01 8.27
C GLY A 223 -44.88 30.30 8.53
N SER A 224 -45.16 31.32 7.79
CA SER A 224 -45.14 32.67 8.37
C SER A 224 -46.13 33.58 7.64
N ARG A 225 -47.41 33.50 8.05
CA ARG A 225 -48.36 34.59 7.80
C ARG A 225 -48.01 35.71 8.76
N HIS A 226 -47.46 36.77 8.28
CA HIS A 226 -47.42 38.04 9.02
C HIS A 226 -48.71 38.78 8.67
N GLY A 227 -49.57 38.92 9.69
CA GLY A 227 -50.64 39.86 9.72
C GLY A 227 -50.09 41.27 9.75
N GLN A 228 -50.65 42.16 8.94
CA GLN A 228 -50.51 43.61 9.08
C GLN A 228 -51.41 44.11 10.22
N PRO A 229 -50.98 45.08 10.99
CA PRO A 229 -51.86 45.88 11.81
C PRO A 229 -52.30 47.14 11.07
N VAL A 230 -53.50 47.55 11.42
CA VAL A 230 -54.18 48.81 11.10
C VAL A 230 -53.38 50.02 11.59
#